data_7112ad182012a3c395b9bc69f6a7f5a3
#
_entry.id   7112ad182012a3c395b9bc69f6a7f5a3
#
_cell.length_a   1.000
_cell.length_b   1.000
_cell.length_c   1.000
_cell.angle_alpha   90.00
_cell.angle_beta   90.00
_cell.angle_gamma   90.00
#
_symmetry.space_group_name_H-M   'P 1'
#
loop_
_entity.id
_entity.type
_entity.pdbx_description
1 polymer ?
#
loop_
_entity_poly.entity_id
_entity_poly.type
_entity_poly.pdbx_seq_one_letter_code
_entity_poly.pdbx_strand_id
1 'polypeptide(L)'
;MIIYFAIYCFLGYLLESCYVSILQRKWISSGLLKGPFIPLYGLGALLLILLFPYLHTSYYLSFFVGGIAMTILEYFASVYIEKAFHTRCWDYSRHPCQLHGRISLFYFIIWCFLSLLFIQYIHPFFMSLNIMNDSVSLICLIYLGFILKAFIDRLQFHKINGLDIH
;
A
#
# COMPACT_ATOMS: atom_id res chain seq x y z
N MET A 1 -6.31 15.27 -0.37
CA MET A 1 -5.27 14.26 -0.64
C MET A 1 -4.77 13.61 0.66
N ILE A 2 -4.30 14.37 1.65
CA ILE A 2 -3.75 13.86 2.93
C ILE A 2 -4.73 12.93 3.67
N ILE A 3 -6.00 13.30 3.78
CA ILE A 3 -7.05 12.49 4.42
C ILE A 3 -7.18 11.13 3.71
N TYR A 4 -7.28 11.13 2.39
CA TYR A 4 -7.37 9.89 1.62
C TYR A 4 -6.14 9.00 1.78
N PHE A 5 -4.93 9.60 1.80
CA PHE A 5 -3.72 8.85 2.09
C PHE A 5 -3.80 8.12 3.43
N ALA A 6 -4.17 8.84 4.50
CA ALA A 6 -4.28 8.29 5.84
C ALA A 6 -5.32 7.15 5.91
N ILE A 7 -6.52 7.37 5.36
CA ILE A 7 -7.59 6.38 5.31
C ILE A 7 -7.13 5.11 4.57
N TYR A 8 -6.52 5.27 3.40
CA TYR A 8 -6.12 4.12 2.60
C TYR A 8 -4.87 3.40 3.12
N CYS A 9 -3.98 4.08 3.87
CA CYS A 9 -2.94 3.40 4.65
C CYS A 9 -3.53 2.45 5.71
N PHE A 10 -4.58 2.91 6.40
CA PHE A 10 -5.26 2.11 7.42
C PHE A 10 -6.08 0.97 6.80
N LEU A 11 -6.87 1.26 5.76
CA LEU A 11 -7.65 0.23 5.07
C LEU A 11 -6.75 -0.83 4.42
N GLY A 12 -5.63 -0.42 3.84
CA GLY A 12 -4.62 -1.34 3.31
C GLY A 12 -4.01 -2.23 4.39
N TYR A 13 -3.75 -1.68 5.57
CA TYR A 13 -3.30 -2.47 6.72
C TYR A 13 -4.35 -3.52 7.13
N LEU A 14 -5.63 -3.16 7.19
CA LEU A 14 -6.69 -4.12 7.51
C LEU A 14 -6.78 -5.21 6.45
N LEU A 15 -6.79 -4.84 5.17
CA LEU A 15 -6.86 -5.78 4.05
C LEU A 15 -5.70 -6.77 4.08
N GLU A 16 -4.47 -6.27 4.19
CA GLU A 16 -3.25 -7.09 4.21
C GLU A 16 -3.20 -8.00 5.44
N SER A 17 -3.52 -7.45 6.64
CA SER A 17 -3.54 -8.23 7.87
C SER A 17 -4.60 -9.32 7.83
N CYS A 18 -5.79 -9.06 7.28
CA CYS A 18 -6.82 -10.07 7.07
C CYS A 18 -6.34 -11.15 6.08
N TYR A 19 -5.76 -10.75 4.95
CA TYR A 19 -5.24 -11.66 3.94
C TYR A 19 -4.19 -12.62 4.53
N VAL A 20 -3.17 -12.07 5.18
CA VAL A 20 -2.09 -12.87 5.80
C VAL A 20 -2.63 -13.74 6.93
N SER A 21 -3.58 -13.23 7.74
CA SER A 21 -4.18 -13.98 8.84
C SER A 21 -4.99 -15.19 8.35
N ILE A 22 -5.72 -15.05 7.25
CA ILE A 22 -6.47 -16.15 6.62
C ILE A 22 -5.49 -17.23 6.13
N LEU A 23 -4.43 -16.83 5.43
CA LEU A 23 -3.43 -17.77 4.91
C LEU A 23 -2.72 -18.53 6.03
N GLN A 24 -2.41 -17.86 7.13
CA GLN A 24 -1.66 -18.45 8.24
C GLN A 24 -2.54 -19.01 9.37
N ARG A 25 -3.88 -18.93 9.24
CA ARG A 25 -4.87 -19.40 10.21
C ARG A 25 -4.65 -18.86 11.63
N LYS A 26 -4.07 -17.68 11.76
CA LYS A 26 -3.86 -16.96 13.03
C LYS A 26 -3.84 -15.46 12.76
N TRP A 27 -4.22 -14.66 13.77
CA TRP A 27 -4.15 -13.21 13.62
C TRP A 27 -2.71 -12.72 13.49
N ILE A 28 -2.41 -12.01 12.41
CA ILE A 28 -1.09 -11.43 12.13
C ILE A 28 -1.29 -9.97 11.75
N SER A 29 -0.65 -9.08 12.50
CA SER A 29 -0.51 -7.67 12.12
C SER A 29 0.56 -7.58 11.02
N SER A 30 0.14 -7.24 9.80
CA SER A 30 1.04 -7.13 8.65
C SER A 30 1.62 -5.73 8.52
N GLY A 31 2.73 -5.62 7.79
CA GLY A 31 3.39 -4.36 7.46
C GLY A 31 4.84 -4.27 7.95
N LEU A 32 5.64 -3.47 7.24
CA LEU A 32 7.05 -3.21 7.57
C LEU A 32 7.20 -2.34 8.83
N LEU A 33 6.28 -1.41 9.01
CA LEU A 33 6.28 -0.43 10.10
C LEU A 33 5.47 -0.94 11.29
N LYS A 34 5.88 -0.57 12.49
CA LYS A 34 5.13 -0.89 13.72
C LYS A 34 3.92 0.04 13.84
N GLY A 35 2.72 -0.49 13.61
CA GLY A 35 1.46 0.25 13.73
C GLY A 35 0.44 -0.16 12.68
N PRO A 36 -0.82 0.30 12.80
CA PRO A 36 -1.91 -0.09 11.93
C PRO A 36 -1.91 0.71 10.62
N PHE A 37 -0.82 0.66 9.87
CA PHE A 37 -0.68 1.40 8.60
C PHE A 37 0.31 0.73 7.65
N ILE A 38 -0.05 0.72 6.35
CA ILE A 38 0.84 0.30 5.26
C ILE A 38 0.88 1.43 4.22
N PRO A 39 1.94 2.28 4.22
CA PRO A 39 2.04 3.43 3.33
C PRO A 39 1.96 3.09 1.84
N LEU A 40 2.34 1.88 1.44
CA LEU A 40 2.25 1.42 0.05
C LEU A 40 0.80 1.51 -0.49
N TYR A 41 -0.19 1.10 0.31
CA TYR A 41 -1.60 1.20 -0.09
C TYR A 41 -2.07 2.66 -0.17
N GLY A 42 -1.60 3.52 0.74
CA GLY A 42 -1.87 4.96 0.67
C GLY A 42 -1.28 5.60 -0.59
N LEU A 43 -0.03 5.28 -0.93
CA LEU A 43 0.62 5.77 -2.15
C LEU A 43 -0.08 5.25 -3.41
N GLY A 44 -0.45 3.95 -3.42
CA GLY A 44 -1.22 3.36 -4.51
C GLY A 44 -2.56 4.03 -4.71
N ALA A 45 -3.29 4.28 -3.61
CA ALA A 45 -4.54 5.00 -3.65
C ALA A 45 -4.38 6.43 -4.21
N LEU A 46 -3.36 7.18 -3.77
CA LEU A 46 -3.08 8.51 -4.32
C LEU A 46 -2.76 8.45 -5.82
N LEU A 47 -1.97 7.47 -6.27
CA LEU A 47 -1.69 7.26 -7.69
C LEU A 47 -2.98 7.00 -8.48
N LEU A 48 -3.85 6.11 -7.99
CA LEU A 48 -5.14 5.83 -8.64
C LEU A 48 -6.09 7.03 -8.60
N ILE A 49 -6.08 7.85 -7.53
CA ILE A 49 -6.86 9.10 -7.44
C ILE A 49 -6.37 10.13 -8.47
N LEU A 50 -5.07 10.25 -8.70
CA LEU A 50 -4.53 11.12 -9.75
C LEU A 50 -4.97 10.65 -11.16
N LEU A 51 -5.09 9.36 -11.36
CA LEU A 51 -5.55 8.75 -12.62
C LEU A 51 -7.08 8.66 -12.73
N PHE A 52 -7.81 8.90 -11.63
CA PHE A 52 -9.25 8.72 -11.53
C PHE A 52 -10.04 9.41 -12.66
N PRO A 53 -9.76 10.68 -13.05
CA PRO A 53 -10.52 11.35 -14.12
C PRO A 53 -10.53 10.60 -15.45
N TYR A 54 -9.48 9.82 -15.70
CA TYR A 54 -9.33 9.03 -16.94
C TYR A 54 -9.84 7.60 -16.76
N LEU A 55 -9.57 6.99 -15.61
CA LEU A 55 -9.82 5.56 -15.40
C LEU A 55 -11.28 5.25 -15.07
N HIS A 56 -12.00 6.14 -14.36
CA HIS A 56 -13.38 5.87 -13.94
C HIS A 56 -14.37 5.82 -15.12
N THR A 57 -13.98 6.32 -16.29
CA THR A 57 -14.81 6.35 -17.49
C THR A 57 -15.03 4.97 -18.11
N SER A 58 -14.17 3.99 -17.77
CA SER A 58 -14.23 2.65 -18.34
C SER A 58 -13.74 1.60 -17.36
N TYR A 59 -14.51 0.52 -17.18
CA TYR A 59 -14.12 -0.64 -16.39
C TYR A 59 -12.81 -1.28 -16.91
N TYR A 60 -12.62 -1.33 -18.22
CA TYR A 60 -11.39 -1.87 -18.83
C TYR A 60 -10.17 -1.02 -18.47
N LEU A 61 -10.29 0.30 -18.54
CA LEU A 61 -9.20 1.21 -18.15
C LEU A 61 -8.90 1.09 -16.65
N SER A 62 -9.93 1.06 -15.78
CA SER A 62 -9.75 0.86 -14.35
C SER A 62 -9.01 -0.45 -14.05
N PHE A 63 -9.37 -1.53 -14.75
CA PHE A 63 -8.78 -2.85 -14.57
C PHE A 63 -7.32 -2.89 -15.07
N PHE A 64 -7.09 -2.67 -16.36
CA PHE A 64 -5.76 -2.87 -16.94
C PHE A 64 -4.77 -1.76 -16.60
N VAL A 65 -5.14 -0.51 -16.82
CA VAL A 65 -4.22 0.62 -16.57
C VAL A 65 -4.01 0.81 -15.07
N GLY A 66 -5.06 0.67 -14.27
CA GLY A 66 -4.95 0.70 -12.82
C GLY A 66 -4.06 -0.43 -12.29
N GLY A 67 -4.24 -1.65 -12.78
CA GLY A 67 -3.41 -2.81 -12.41
C GLY A 67 -1.95 -2.63 -12.80
N ILE A 68 -1.66 -2.12 -14.01
CA ILE A 68 -0.30 -1.80 -14.45
C ILE A 68 0.34 -0.75 -13.53
N ALA A 69 -0.38 0.34 -13.23
CA ALA A 69 0.13 1.41 -12.36
C ALA A 69 0.47 0.88 -10.96
N MET A 70 -0.39 0.04 -10.38
CA MET A 70 -0.16 -0.57 -9.07
C MET A 70 1.01 -1.56 -9.08
N THR A 71 1.15 -2.36 -10.12
CA THR A 71 2.27 -3.32 -10.26
C THR A 71 3.61 -2.59 -10.42
N ILE A 72 3.64 -1.49 -11.16
CA ILE A 72 4.83 -0.65 -11.28
C ILE A 72 5.19 -0.06 -9.90
N LEU A 73 4.22 0.47 -9.18
CA LEU A 73 4.42 0.99 -7.83
C LEU A 73 4.95 -0.09 -6.89
N GLU A 74 4.36 -1.30 -6.90
CA GLU A 74 4.80 -2.45 -6.10
C GLU A 74 6.26 -2.81 -6.38
N TYR A 75 6.65 -2.84 -7.66
CA TYR A 75 8.03 -3.13 -8.04
C TYR A 75 9.01 -2.10 -7.46
N PHE A 76 8.74 -0.80 -7.65
CA PHE A 76 9.62 0.26 -7.15
C PHE A 76 9.62 0.33 -5.62
N ALA A 77 8.48 0.09 -4.97
CA ALA A 77 8.40 0.00 -3.51
C ALA A 77 9.28 -1.15 -2.98
N SER A 78 9.24 -2.32 -3.62
CA SER A 78 10.11 -3.45 -3.26
C SER A 78 11.59 -3.10 -3.39
N VAL A 79 12.00 -2.42 -4.49
CA VAL A 79 13.39 -1.96 -4.68
C VAL A 79 13.79 -0.96 -3.61
N TYR A 80 12.90 0.01 -3.30
CA TYR A 80 13.17 1.02 -2.29
C TYR A 80 13.31 0.40 -0.88
N ILE A 81 12.38 -0.48 -0.50
CA ILE A 81 12.39 -1.17 0.80
C ILE A 81 13.68 -1.98 0.97
N GLU A 82 14.07 -2.74 -0.05
CA GLU A 82 15.29 -3.55 0.00
C GLU A 82 16.55 -2.67 0.14
N LYS A 83 16.62 -1.53 -0.56
CA LYS A 83 17.75 -0.60 -0.46
C LYS A 83 17.77 0.17 0.86
N ALA A 84 16.61 0.60 1.36
CA ALA A 84 16.52 1.45 2.55
C ALA A 84 16.58 0.65 3.86
N PHE A 85 16.05 -0.57 3.86
CA PHE A 85 15.88 -1.39 5.07
C PHE A 85 16.60 -2.74 4.99
N HIS A 86 17.30 -3.04 3.88
CA HIS A 86 17.98 -4.32 3.61
C HIS A 86 17.12 -5.55 3.94
N THR A 87 15.81 -5.44 3.68
CA THR A 87 14.82 -6.50 3.93
C THR A 87 13.84 -6.59 2.77
N ARG A 88 13.24 -7.75 2.59
CA ARG A 88 12.15 -7.98 1.65
C ARG A 88 10.88 -8.19 2.42
N CYS A 89 9.81 -7.43 2.11
CA CYS A 89 8.48 -7.61 2.70
C CYS A 89 7.74 -8.79 2.08
N TRP A 90 8.03 -9.09 0.79
CA TRP A 90 7.47 -10.21 0.05
C TRP A 90 8.50 -10.77 -0.92
N ASP A 91 8.33 -12.03 -1.31
CA ASP A 91 9.15 -12.71 -2.29
C ASP A 91 8.29 -13.67 -3.14
N TYR A 92 8.13 -13.32 -4.42
CA TYR A 92 7.36 -14.08 -5.39
C TYR A 92 8.23 -15.00 -6.27
N SER A 93 9.48 -15.26 -5.89
CA SER A 93 10.41 -16.07 -6.69
C SER A 93 9.89 -17.47 -7.04
N ARG A 94 8.95 -17.99 -6.22
CA ARG A 94 8.31 -19.30 -6.45
C ARG A 94 7.04 -19.22 -7.32
N HIS A 95 6.58 -18.02 -7.67
CA HIS A 95 5.41 -17.85 -8.53
C HIS A 95 5.79 -17.93 -10.00
N PRO A 96 4.92 -18.49 -10.87
CA PRO A 96 5.13 -18.44 -12.32
C PRO A 96 5.03 -16.98 -12.82
N CYS A 97 5.75 -16.69 -13.92
CA CYS A 97 5.75 -15.37 -14.57
C CYS A 97 6.04 -14.23 -13.57
N GLN A 98 7.08 -14.41 -12.76
CA GLN A 98 7.56 -13.37 -11.84
C GLN A 98 8.73 -12.60 -12.45
N LEU A 99 8.96 -11.38 -11.96
CA LEU A 99 10.10 -10.55 -12.31
C LEU A 99 10.88 -10.17 -11.04
N HIS A 100 12.13 -10.66 -10.93
CA HIS A 100 13.05 -10.45 -9.81
C HIS A 100 12.50 -10.85 -8.43
N GLY A 101 11.47 -11.72 -8.37
CA GLY A 101 10.76 -12.06 -7.14
C GLY A 101 9.92 -10.93 -6.56
N ARG A 102 9.80 -9.78 -7.26
CA ARG A 102 9.16 -8.55 -6.75
C ARG A 102 7.72 -8.40 -7.17
N ILE A 103 7.39 -8.85 -8.38
CA ILE A 103 6.06 -8.87 -8.98
C ILE A 103 5.82 -10.21 -9.65
N SER A 104 4.56 -10.62 -9.80
CA SER A 104 4.17 -11.82 -10.55
C SER A 104 2.84 -11.63 -11.25
N LEU A 105 2.57 -12.44 -12.27
CA LEU A 105 1.31 -12.40 -13.01
C LEU A 105 0.09 -12.60 -12.12
N PHE A 106 0.19 -13.46 -11.11
CA PHE A 106 -0.90 -13.71 -10.16
C PHE A 106 -1.26 -12.42 -9.38
N TYR A 107 -0.25 -11.75 -8.80
CA TYR A 107 -0.49 -10.50 -8.07
C TYR A 107 -0.83 -9.32 -8.97
N PHE A 108 -0.34 -9.29 -10.22
CA PHE A 108 -0.83 -8.34 -11.23
C PHE A 108 -2.34 -8.45 -11.45
N ILE A 109 -2.87 -9.67 -11.58
CA ILE A 109 -4.32 -9.88 -11.72
C ILE A 109 -5.07 -9.40 -10.47
N ILE A 110 -4.54 -9.65 -9.27
CA ILE A 110 -5.11 -9.14 -8.02
C ILE A 110 -5.13 -7.59 -8.04
N TRP A 111 -4.03 -6.95 -8.43
CA TRP A 111 -3.97 -5.50 -8.56
C TRP A 111 -4.97 -4.94 -9.58
N CYS A 112 -5.21 -5.64 -10.70
CA CYS A 112 -6.24 -5.27 -11.66
C CYS A 112 -7.63 -5.24 -11.03
N PHE A 113 -8.01 -6.28 -10.29
CA PHE A 113 -9.30 -6.33 -9.59
C PHE A 113 -9.40 -5.28 -8.48
N LEU A 114 -8.36 -5.12 -7.67
CA LEU A 114 -8.33 -4.10 -6.61
C LEU A 114 -8.43 -2.69 -7.17
N SER A 115 -7.74 -2.39 -8.27
CA SER A 115 -7.82 -1.08 -8.93
C SER A 115 -9.20 -0.82 -9.51
N LEU A 116 -9.82 -1.82 -10.12
CA LEU A 116 -11.20 -1.72 -10.61
C LEU A 116 -12.17 -1.43 -9.46
N LEU A 117 -12.12 -2.21 -8.37
CA LEU A 117 -12.98 -2.00 -7.20
C LEU A 117 -12.73 -0.63 -6.56
N PHE A 118 -11.46 -0.22 -6.45
CA PHE A 118 -11.09 1.06 -5.88
C PHE A 118 -11.67 2.22 -6.68
N ILE A 119 -11.44 2.25 -8.00
CA ILE A 119 -11.83 3.36 -8.86
C ILE A 119 -13.35 3.43 -9.06
N GLN A 120 -14.02 2.29 -9.22
CA GLN A 120 -15.44 2.28 -9.55
C GLN A 120 -16.36 2.35 -8.33
N TYR A 121 -15.89 1.91 -7.15
CA TYR A 121 -16.76 1.79 -5.98
C TYR A 121 -16.18 2.41 -4.71
N ILE A 122 -14.94 2.05 -4.32
CA ILE A 122 -14.39 2.43 -3.00
C ILE A 122 -14.14 3.94 -2.94
N HIS A 123 -13.40 4.49 -3.90
CA HIS A 123 -13.07 5.91 -3.87
C HIS A 123 -14.30 6.81 -4.07
N PRO A 124 -15.24 6.54 -5.01
CA PRO A 124 -16.50 7.28 -5.10
C PRO A 124 -17.34 7.25 -3.82
N PHE A 125 -17.39 6.10 -3.14
CA PHE A 125 -18.05 6.00 -1.84
C PHE A 125 -17.45 6.96 -0.81
N PHE A 126 -16.11 6.98 -0.65
CA PHE A 126 -15.45 7.93 0.26
C PHE A 126 -15.60 9.38 -0.16
N MET A 127 -15.70 9.68 -1.46
CA MET A 127 -16.01 11.01 -1.95
C MET A 127 -17.42 11.44 -1.53
N SER A 128 -18.40 10.54 -1.56
CA SER A 128 -19.81 10.85 -1.20
C SER A 128 -20.02 11.11 0.30
N LEU A 129 -19.14 10.63 1.17
CA LEU A 129 -19.24 10.80 2.62
C LEU A 129 -18.93 12.21 3.11
N ASN A 130 -18.45 13.10 2.24
CA ASN A 130 -18.06 14.49 2.56
C ASN A 130 -17.23 14.61 3.87
N ILE A 131 -16.26 13.71 4.03
CA ILE A 131 -15.42 13.58 5.24
C ILE A 131 -14.38 14.70 5.40
N MET A 132 -14.40 15.70 4.53
CA MET A 132 -13.47 16.82 4.52
C MET A 132 -13.88 17.87 5.57
N ASN A 133 -13.57 17.65 6.84
CA ASN A 133 -13.74 18.62 7.91
C ASN A 133 -12.48 18.76 8.75
N ASP A 134 -12.41 19.81 9.57
CA ASP A 134 -11.20 20.15 10.35
C ASP A 134 -10.85 19.08 11.37
N SER A 135 -11.84 18.46 12.01
CA SER A 135 -11.61 17.40 13.01
C SER A 135 -10.99 16.16 12.37
N VAL A 136 -11.51 15.73 11.22
CA VAL A 136 -10.93 14.59 10.48
C VAL A 136 -9.53 14.94 9.97
N SER A 137 -9.33 16.17 9.50
CA SER A 137 -8.02 16.63 9.05
C SER A 137 -6.97 16.55 10.17
N LEU A 138 -7.34 16.99 11.39
CA LEU A 138 -6.47 16.93 12.55
C LEU A 138 -6.11 15.48 12.94
N ILE A 139 -7.10 14.59 12.97
CA ILE A 139 -6.89 13.16 13.25
C ILE A 139 -5.94 12.54 12.21
N CYS A 140 -6.14 12.84 10.93
CA CYS A 140 -5.28 12.36 9.85
C CYS A 140 -3.85 12.91 9.97
N LEU A 141 -3.66 14.16 10.36
CA LEU A 141 -2.32 14.74 10.60
C LEU A 141 -1.60 14.05 11.76
N ILE A 142 -2.30 13.79 12.87
CA ILE A 142 -1.75 13.03 14.00
C ILE A 142 -1.34 11.61 13.54
N TYR A 143 -2.22 10.95 12.81
CA TYR A 143 -1.94 9.61 12.26
C TYR A 143 -0.72 9.60 11.33
N LEU A 144 -0.56 10.62 10.48
CA LEU A 144 0.64 10.78 9.65
C LEU A 144 1.90 10.99 10.50
N GLY A 145 1.81 11.70 11.61
CA GLY A 145 2.90 11.83 12.57
C GLY A 145 3.35 10.48 13.12
N PHE A 146 2.41 9.58 13.42
CA PHE A 146 2.74 8.20 13.84
C PHE A 146 3.40 7.39 12.71
N ILE A 147 2.91 7.50 11.47
CA ILE A 147 3.55 6.86 10.31
C ILE A 147 4.99 7.34 10.15
N LEU A 148 5.21 8.66 10.20
CA LEU A 148 6.53 9.26 10.05
C LEU A 148 7.47 8.82 11.17
N LYS A 149 7.00 8.84 12.42
CA LYS A 149 7.77 8.33 13.56
C LYS A 149 8.15 6.87 13.37
N ALA A 150 7.20 6.00 13.05
CA ALA A 150 7.48 4.57 12.84
C ALA A 150 8.48 4.32 11.69
N PHE A 151 8.42 5.16 10.66
CA PHE A 151 9.37 5.11 9.55
C PHE A 151 10.78 5.51 9.98
N ILE A 152 10.93 6.60 10.75
CA ILE A 152 12.20 7.05 11.31
C ILE A 152 12.77 6.00 12.28
N ASP A 153 11.95 5.48 13.20
CA ASP A 153 12.35 4.43 14.16
C ASP A 153 12.87 3.19 13.40
N ARG A 154 12.23 2.82 12.31
CA ARG A 154 12.66 1.68 11.50
C ARG A 154 13.99 1.93 10.80
N LEU A 155 14.21 3.14 10.27
CA LEU A 155 15.50 3.52 9.66
C LEU A 155 16.64 3.55 10.68
N GLN A 156 16.37 4.09 11.88
CA GLN A 156 17.38 4.14 12.96
C GLN A 156 17.74 2.75 13.46
N PHE A 157 16.75 1.91 13.69
CA PHE A 157 16.98 0.52 14.12
C PHE A 157 17.89 -0.23 13.14
N HIS A 158 17.67 -0.01 11.84
CA HIS A 158 18.50 -0.64 10.82
C HIS A 158 19.93 -0.10 10.81
N LYS A 159 20.10 1.23 10.97
CA LYS A 159 21.41 1.88 11.00
C LYS A 159 22.26 1.43 12.20
N ILE A 160 21.63 1.18 13.35
CA ILE A 160 22.31 0.71 14.57
C ILE A 160 22.71 -0.77 14.43
N ASN A 161 21.78 -1.65 14.02
CA ASN A 161 22.06 -3.09 13.92
C ASN A 161 22.89 -3.47 12.68
N GLY A 162 22.95 -2.61 11.64
CA GLY A 162 23.80 -2.80 10.47
C GLY A 162 25.27 -2.42 10.70
N LEU A 163 25.59 -1.73 11.82
CA LEU A 163 26.96 -1.41 12.21
C LEU A 163 27.64 -2.54 13.01
N ASP A 164 26.87 -3.49 13.53
CA ASP A 164 27.40 -4.61 14.34
C ASP A 164 27.74 -5.87 13.49
N ILE A 165 27.70 -5.75 12.15
CA ILE A 165 28.04 -6.86 11.23
C ILE A 165 29.25 -6.48 10.38
N HIS A 166 30.35 -6.05 11.06
CA HIS A 166 31.69 -5.96 10.46
C HIS A 166 32.74 -6.51 11.42
#